data_7d3390f873d123f1a8ba87cbc71f3a86
#
_entry.id   7d3390f873d123f1a8ba87cbc71f3a86
#
_cell.length_a   1.000
_cell.length_b   1.000
_cell.length_c   1.000
_cell.angle_alpha   90.00
_cell.angle_beta   90.00
_cell.angle_gamma   90.00
#
_symmetry.space_group_name_H-M   'P 1'
#
loop_
_entity.id
_entity.type
_entity.pdbx_description
1 polymer ?
#
loop_
_entity_poly.entity_id
_entity_poly.type
_entity_poly.pdbx_seq_one_letter_code
_entity_poly.pdbx_strand_id
1 'polypeptide(L)'
;MSDPVLLTDGPDTGLVSHMRNPIAEQRLMVDGGGSVELSNREVLAISGVDRLGWLHSLTSQFLDGMERGRTTTSLVLSPTGHVEHVLHGVDDGQTFWAWTEPGRGADLGAWLDSMRFMMRVEVALRPDMTVRWFGHDVAVPDGVVLDSEVAGGHEVILPVDAEIPGDADPVGVLALSLIHI
;
A
#
# COMPACT_ATOMS: atom_id res chain seq x y z
N MET A 1 4.03 -15.92 26.26
CA MET A 1 4.10 -15.08 25.04
C MET A 1 3.65 -13.71 25.51
N SER A 2 4.43 -12.67 25.25
CA SER A 2 3.99 -11.30 25.54
C SER A 2 2.90 -10.90 24.55
N ASP A 3 1.89 -10.18 25.00
CA ASP A 3 0.88 -9.63 24.11
C ASP A 3 1.50 -8.56 23.20
N PRO A 4 1.03 -8.43 21.95
CA PRO A 4 1.48 -7.39 21.03
C PRO A 4 1.19 -6.00 21.59
N VAL A 5 2.10 -5.06 21.39
CA VAL A 5 1.92 -3.66 21.78
C VAL A 5 1.36 -2.90 20.57
N LEU A 6 0.21 -2.26 20.76
CA LEU A 6 -0.44 -1.48 19.71
C LEU A 6 -0.01 -0.01 19.77
N LEU A 7 -0.03 0.65 18.62
CA LEU A 7 0.08 2.10 18.53
C LEU A 7 -1.21 2.74 19.05
N THR A 8 -1.07 3.75 19.91
CA THR A 8 -2.18 4.43 20.59
C THR A 8 -2.49 5.81 20.02
N ASP A 9 -1.61 6.33 19.17
CA ASP A 9 -1.76 7.64 18.55
C ASP A 9 -1.14 7.68 17.12
N GLY A 10 -1.40 8.75 16.39
CA GLY A 10 -0.93 8.92 15.03
C GLY A 10 -1.76 8.19 13.97
N PRO A 11 -1.33 8.25 12.70
CA PRO A 11 -2.06 7.67 11.57
C PRO A 11 -2.13 6.13 11.62
N ASP A 12 -1.17 5.49 12.27
CA ASP A 12 -1.09 4.03 12.39
C ASP A 12 -1.70 3.50 13.70
N THR A 13 -2.55 4.30 14.37
CA THR A 13 -3.27 3.88 15.58
C THR A 13 -4.00 2.56 15.35
N GLY A 14 -3.81 1.63 16.28
CA GLY A 14 -4.42 0.30 16.26
C GLY A 14 -3.58 -0.77 15.55
N LEU A 15 -2.57 -0.40 14.77
CA LEU A 15 -1.60 -1.37 14.27
C LEU A 15 -0.66 -1.84 15.38
N VAL A 16 -0.08 -3.02 15.18
CA VAL A 16 0.93 -3.56 16.08
C VAL A 16 2.21 -2.74 15.98
N SER A 17 2.58 -2.06 17.04
CA SER A 17 3.85 -1.34 17.14
C SER A 17 5.03 -2.30 17.13
N HIS A 18 5.00 -3.31 18.00
CA HIS A 18 5.95 -4.41 18.06
C HIS A 18 5.31 -5.63 18.76
N MET A 19 5.77 -6.81 18.37
CA MET A 19 5.31 -8.08 18.93
C MET A 19 6.09 -8.46 20.19
N ARG A 20 7.38 -8.19 20.22
CA ARG A 20 8.31 -8.61 21.28
C ARG A 20 9.34 -7.52 21.57
N ASN A 21 10.44 -7.53 20.84
CA ASN A 21 11.55 -6.60 20.97
C ASN A 21 11.78 -5.89 19.64
N PRO A 22 11.56 -4.57 19.56
CA PRO A 22 11.68 -3.82 18.32
C PRO A 22 13.03 -3.98 17.61
N ILE A 23 14.12 -4.09 18.38
CA ILE A 23 15.48 -4.27 17.82
C ILE A 23 15.65 -5.65 17.19
N ALA A 24 15.08 -6.69 17.82
CA ALA A 24 15.12 -8.05 17.29
C ALA A 24 14.25 -8.18 16.04
N GLU A 25 13.09 -7.54 16.02
CA GLU A 25 12.18 -7.46 14.87
C GLU A 25 12.85 -6.72 13.70
N GLN A 26 13.49 -5.58 13.97
CA GLN A 26 14.24 -4.86 12.95
C GLN A 26 15.37 -5.71 12.35
N ARG A 27 16.12 -6.46 13.16
CA ARG A 27 17.15 -7.38 12.66
C ARG A 27 16.54 -8.46 11.77
N LEU A 28 15.43 -9.07 12.20
CA LEU A 28 14.74 -10.08 11.41
C LEU A 28 14.37 -9.54 10.02
N MET A 29 13.84 -8.31 9.95
CA MET A 29 13.49 -7.67 8.69
C MET A 29 14.72 -7.35 7.82
N VAL A 30 15.80 -6.86 8.42
CA VAL A 30 17.07 -6.58 7.71
C VAL A 30 17.66 -7.89 7.15
N ASP A 31 17.49 -9.01 7.87
CA ASP A 31 17.91 -10.34 7.45
C ASP A 31 16.93 -10.98 6.44
N GLY A 32 15.96 -10.25 5.93
CA GLY A 32 15.02 -10.71 4.89
C GLY A 32 13.78 -11.42 5.41
N GLY A 33 13.59 -11.53 6.73
CA GLY A 33 12.46 -12.22 7.33
C GLY A 33 11.31 -11.29 7.73
N GLY A 34 10.26 -11.91 8.27
CA GLY A 34 9.12 -11.21 8.88
C GLY A 34 8.05 -10.69 7.93
N SER A 35 6.91 -10.33 8.50
CA SER A 35 5.82 -9.67 7.78
C SER A 35 5.17 -8.59 8.64
N VAL A 36 4.74 -7.50 8.01
CA VAL A 36 4.06 -6.38 8.67
C VAL A 36 2.66 -6.23 8.11
N GLU A 37 1.66 -6.22 8.98
CA GLU A 37 0.31 -5.90 8.61
C GLU A 37 0.12 -4.38 8.50
N LEU A 38 -0.40 -3.93 7.37
CA LEU A 38 -0.72 -2.54 7.05
C LEU A 38 -2.23 -2.40 6.77
N SER A 39 -3.06 -3.06 7.58
CA SER A 39 -4.51 -3.17 7.39
C SER A 39 -5.27 -1.86 7.50
N ASN A 40 -4.64 -0.82 7.99
CA ASN A 40 -5.18 0.54 8.00
C ASN A 40 -5.01 1.30 6.68
N ARG A 41 -4.24 0.77 5.73
CA ARG A 41 -4.13 1.34 4.38
C ARG A 41 -5.38 1.02 3.58
N GLU A 42 -5.94 2.02 2.91
CA GLU A 42 -7.17 1.86 2.14
C GLU A 42 -6.83 1.64 0.67
N VAL A 43 -7.33 0.54 0.11
CA VAL A 43 -7.01 0.11 -1.26
C VAL A 43 -8.06 0.61 -2.23
N LEU A 44 -7.60 1.14 -3.37
CA LEU A 44 -8.43 1.53 -4.51
C LEU A 44 -8.01 0.73 -5.76
N ALA A 45 -8.99 0.37 -6.57
CA ALA A 45 -8.80 -0.18 -7.91
C ALA A 45 -9.27 0.86 -8.93
N ILE A 46 -8.37 1.24 -9.84
CA ILE A 46 -8.64 2.21 -10.91
C ILE A 46 -8.46 1.49 -12.24
N SER A 47 -9.57 1.19 -12.91
CA SER A 47 -9.59 0.42 -14.16
C SER A 47 -10.01 1.28 -15.35
N GLY A 48 -9.87 0.71 -16.55
CA GLY A 48 -10.24 1.35 -17.80
C GLY A 48 -9.06 1.75 -18.67
N VAL A 49 -9.34 1.91 -19.95
CA VAL A 49 -8.27 2.11 -20.96
C VAL A 49 -7.58 3.46 -20.84
N ASP A 50 -8.25 4.45 -20.26
CA ASP A 50 -7.71 5.81 -20.13
C ASP A 50 -7.02 6.04 -18.77
N ARG A 51 -7.00 5.03 -17.85
CA ARG A 51 -6.57 5.17 -16.45
C ARG A 51 -5.20 5.83 -16.26
N LEU A 52 -4.18 5.38 -16.99
CA LEU A 52 -2.81 5.88 -16.81
C LEU A 52 -2.65 7.31 -17.31
N GLY A 53 -3.15 7.62 -18.52
CA GLY A 53 -3.11 8.98 -19.07
C GLY A 53 -3.96 9.95 -18.24
N TRP A 54 -5.09 9.48 -17.73
CA TRP A 54 -5.95 10.26 -16.86
C TRP A 54 -5.29 10.54 -15.49
N LEU A 55 -4.77 9.51 -14.81
CA LEU A 55 -4.02 9.68 -13.56
C LEU A 55 -2.78 10.57 -13.75
N HIS A 56 -2.08 10.44 -14.88
CA HIS A 56 -0.97 11.33 -15.22
C HIS A 56 -1.38 12.81 -15.24
N SER A 57 -2.56 13.12 -15.77
CA SER A 57 -3.06 14.49 -15.82
C SER A 57 -3.49 15.08 -14.46
N LEU A 58 -3.74 14.22 -13.46
CA LEU A 58 -4.26 14.58 -12.15
C LEU A 58 -3.23 14.54 -11.03
N THR A 59 -2.09 13.88 -11.25
CA THR A 59 -1.12 13.62 -10.20
C THR A 59 0.28 14.14 -10.56
N SER A 60 1.16 14.16 -9.58
CA SER A 60 2.52 14.70 -9.71
C SER A 60 3.48 13.80 -10.49
N GLN A 61 3.08 12.57 -10.85
CA GLN A 61 3.97 11.60 -11.51
C GLN A 61 3.63 11.40 -12.99
N PHE A 62 4.67 11.07 -13.77
CA PHE A 62 4.49 10.68 -15.16
C PHE A 62 4.03 9.22 -15.23
N LEU A 63 2.73 9.00 -15.41
CA LEU A 63 2.11 7.68 -15.44
C LEU A 63 1.73 7.22 -16.86
N ASP A 64 1.71 8.13 -17.83
CA ASP A 64 1.38 7.79 -19.20
C ASP A 64 2.46 6.85 -19.79
N GLY A 65 2.04 5.65 -20.21
CA GLY A 65 2.96 4.61 -20.66
C GLY A 65 3.79 3.94 -19.55
N MET A 66 3.37 4.04 -18.30
CA MET A 66 4.01 3.37 -17.15
C MET A 66 4.11 1.86 -17.42
N GLU A 67 5.28 1.29 -17.15
CA GLU A 67 5.51 -0.14 -17.29
C GLU A 67 4.72 -0.93 -16.25
N ARG A 68 4.17 -2.08 -16.69
CA ARG A 68 3.46 -3.01 -15.82
C ARG A 68 4.38 -3.49 -14.69
N GLY A 69 3.86 -3.52 -13.46
CA GLY A 69 4.57 -3.96 -12.26
C GLY A 69 5.52 -2.92 -11.68
N ARG A 70 5.67 -1.75 -12.31
CA ARG A 70 6.45 -0.65 -11.74
C ARG A 70 5.66 0.05 -10.65
N THR A 71 6.28 0.21 -9.48
CA THR A 71 5.71 0.98 -8.37
C THR A 71 5.89 2.48 -8.54
N THR A 72 5.00 3.24 -7.97
CA THR A 72 5.08 4.70 -7.95
C THR A 72 4.40 5.28 -6.72
N THR A 73 4.90 6.43 -6.28
CA THR A 73 4.20 7.29 -5.32
C THR A 73 3.81 8.57 -6.04
N SER A 74 2.52 8.82 -6.11
CA SER A 74 1.94 9.99 -6.78
C SER A 74 1.23 10.88 -5.77
N LEU A 75 1.29 12.19 -6.00
CA LEU A 75 0.63 13.18 -5.15
C LEU A 75 -0.49 13.87 -5.92
N VAL A 76 -1.63 14.03 -5.27
CA VAL A 76 -2.67 14.99 -5.67
C VAL A 76 -2.39 16.29 -4.95
N LEU A 77 -2.26 17.36 -5.73
CA LEU A 77 -1.92 18.67 -5.20
C LEU A 77 -3.10 19.64 -5.36
N SER A 78 -3.33 20.48 -4.35
CA SER A 78 -4.22 21.62 -4.48
C SER A 78 -3.69 22.63 -5.51
N PRO A 79 -4.51 23.58 -5.99
CA PRO A 79 -4.07 24.66 -6.87
C PRO A 79 -2.94 25.53 -6.29
N THR A 80 -2.77 25.51 -4.96
CA THR A 80 -1.72 26.24 -4.24
C THR A 80 -0.48 25.38 -3.93
N GLY A 81 -0.47 24.10 -4.43
CA GLY A 81 0.65 23.18 -4.31
C GLY A 81 0.74 22.41 -2.99
N HIS A 82 -0.30 22.43 -2.17
CA HIS A 82 -0.37 21.60 -0.97
C HIS A 82 -0.78 20.16 -1.34
N VAL A 83 -0.19 19.18 -0.67
CA VAL A 83 -0.54 17.77 -0.83
C VAL A 83 -1.92 17.52 -0.21
N GLU A 84 -2.87 17.08 -1.02
CA GLU A 84 -4.22 16.70 -0.60
C GLU A 84 -4.35 15.19 -0.41
N HIS A 85 -3.74 14.41 -1.33
CA HIS A 85 -3.71 12.96 -1.23
C HIS A 85 -2.37 12.40 -1.68
N VAL A 86 -2.01 11.26 -1.12
CA VAL A 86 -0.88 10.42 -1.53
C VAL A 86 -1.42 9.10 -2.04
N LEU A 87 -0.96 8.68 -3.21
CA LEU A 87 -1.26 7.38 -3.80
C LEU A 87 0.04 6.61 -3.97
N HIS A 88 0.15 5.47 -3.32
CA HIS A 88 1.14 4.46 -3.64
C HIS A 88 0.48 3.45 -4.56
N GLY A 89 1.12 3.09 -5.67
CA GLY A 89 0.41 2.19 -6.57
C GLY A 89 1.28 1.58 -7.64
N VAL A 90 0.68 0.66 -8.36
CA VAL A 90 1.30 -0.10 -9.43
C VAL A 90 0.24 -0.57 -10.43
N ASP A 91 0.58 -0.64 -11.69
CA ASP A 91 -0.31 -1.05 -12.78
C ASP A 91 -0.06 -2.51 -13.15
N ASP A 92 -1.12 -3.33 -13.18
CA ASP A 92 -1.06 -4.73 -13.60
C ASP A 92 -1.31 -4.93 -15.11
N GLY A 93 -1.48 -3.85 -15.85
CA GLY A 93 -1.82 -3.82 -17.27
C GLY A 93 -3.32 -3.68 -17.57
N GLN A 94 -4.19 -3.85 -16.57
CA GLN A 94 -5.64 -3.68 -16.67
C GLN A 94 -6.18 -2.71 -15.62
N THR A 95 -5.60 -2.75 -14.43
CA THR A 95 -5.99 -1.97 -13.26
C THR A 95 -4.74 -1.31 -12.67
N PHE A 96 -4.85 -0.05 -12.34
CA PHE A 96 -3.91 0.62 -11.46
C PHE A 96 -4.42 0.42 -10.03
N TRP A 97 -3.70 -0.43 -9.29
CA TRP A 97 -3.94 -0.67 -7.88
C TRP A 97 -3.22 0.39 -7.07
N ALA A 98 -3.94 1.01 -6.16
CA ALA A 98 -3.38 2.04 -5.29
C ALA A 98 -3.77 1.80 -3.84
N TRP A 99 -2.94 2.29 -2.93
CA TRP A 99 -3.31 2.44 -1.53
C TRP A 99 -2.95 3.85 -1.06
N THR A 100 -3.67 4.29 -0.04
CA THR A 100 -3.52 5.61 0.55
C THR A 100 -3.52 5.55 2.06
N GLU A 101 -3.26 6.69 2.68
CA GLU A 101 -3.23 6.85 4.13
C GLU A 101 -4.57 6.49 4.80
N PRO A 102 -4.54 6.05 6.07
CA PRO A 102 -5.74 5.70 6.82
C PRO A 102 -6.80 6.81 6.82
N GLY A 103 -8.06 6.43 6.57
CA GLY A 103 -9.20 7.34 6.54
C GLY A 103 -9.24 8.32 5.37
N ARG A 104 -8.39 8.13 4.35
CA ARG A 104 -8.31 9.02 3.17
C ARG A 104 -8.89 8.39 1.90
N GLY A 105 -9.15 7.09 1.91
CA GLY A 105 -9.57 6.35 0.72
C GLY A 105 -10.93 6.80 0.16
N ALA A 106 -11.91 7.05 1.03
CA ALA A 106 -13.23 7.51 0.61
C ALA A 106 -13.16 8.91 -0.02
N ASP A 107 -12.43 9.84 0.58
CA ASP A 107 -12.26 11.21 0.07
C ASP A 107 -11.50 11.20 -1.26
N LEU A 108 -10.40 10.43 -1.34
CA LEU A 108 -9.63 10.25 -2.57
C LEU A 108 -10.50 9.63 -3.68
N GLY A 109 -11.24 8.57 -3.36
CA GLY A 109 -12.14 7.92 -4.32
C GLY A 109 -13.21 8.86 -4.86
N ALA A 110 -13.85 9.63 -3.99
CA ALA A 110 -14.86 10.63 -4.37
C ALA A 110 -14.25 11.76 -5.23
N TRP A 111 -13.05 12.23 -4.87
CA TRP A 111 -12.35 13.24 -5.66
C TRP A 111 -12.00 12.72 -7.06
N LEU A 112 -11.39 11.53 -7.16
CA LEU A 112 -11.07 10.88 -8.42
C LEU A 112 -12.33 10.68 -9.27
N ASP A 113 -13.42 10.18 -8.69
CA ASP A 113 -14.69 10.00 -9.41
C ASP A 113 -15.25 11.30 -9.97
N SER A 114 -15.13 12.41 -9.23
CA SER A 114 -15.53 13.73 -9.67
C SER A 114 -14.74 14.26 -10.88
N MET A 115 -13.50 13.77 -11.06
CA MET A 115 -12.57 14.19 -12.12
C MET A 115 -12.64 13.33 -13.39
N ARG A 116 -13.54 12.34 -13.44
CA ARG A 116 -13.66 11.41 -14.56
C ARG A 116 -14.08 12.04 -15.87
N PHE A 117 -15.00 13.01 -15.80
CA PHE A 117 -15.66 13.61 -16.97
C PHE A 117 -16.12 12.55 -18.00
N MET A 118 -15.55 12.58 -19.21
CA MET A 118 -15.84 11.61 -20.28
C MET A 118 -14.77 10.50 -20.42
N MET A 119 -13.86 10.37 -19.47
CA MET A 119 -12.81 9.37 -19.49
C MET A 119 -13.37 7.98 -19.21
N ARG A 120 -12.83 6.97 -19.90
CA ARG A 120 -13.21 5.55 -19.78
C ARG A 120 -12.42 4.94 -18.62
N VAL A 121 -12.76 5.38 -17.41
CA VAL A 121 -12.16 4.93 -16.15
C VAL A 121 -13.25 4.60 -15.14
N GLU A 122 -12.94 3.68 -14.25
CA GLU A 122 -13.74 3.30 -13.10
C GLU A 122 -12.86 3.33 -11.86
N VAL A 123 -13.36 3.92 -10.77
CA VAL A 123 -12.68 4.03 -9.48
C VAL A 123 -13.50 3.28 -8.45
N ALA A 124 -12.89 2.33 -7.75
CA ALA A 124 -13.56 1.54 -6.72
C ALA A 124 -12.69 1.43 -5.47
N LEU A 125 -13.25 1.78 -4.32
CA LEU A 125 -12.66 1.44 -3.02
C LEU A 125 -12.81 -0.07 -2.79
N ARG A 126 -11.76 -0.72 -2.31
CA ARG A 126 -11.67 -2.17 -2.16
C ARG A 126 -11.47 -2.57 -0.69
N PRO A 127 -12.54 -2.53 0.13
CA PRO A 127 -12.47 -2.91 1.54
C PRO A 127 -12.26 -4.42 1.75
N ASP A 128 -12.39 -5.22 0.71
CA ASP A 128 -12.07 -6.64 0.66
C ASP A 128 -10.59 -6.94 0.47
N MET A 129 -9.77 -5.89 0.28
CA MET A 129 -8.34 -5.98 0.06
C MET A 129 -7.58 -5.28 1.20
N THR A 130 -6.36 -5.74 1.46
CA THR A 130 -5.46 -5.17 2.46
C THR A 130 -4.05 -5.06 1.93
N VAL A 131 -3.21 -4.31 2.62
CA VAL A 131 -1.77 -4.18 2.31
C VAL A 131 -0.96 -4.89 3.38
N ARG A 132 0.07 -5.61 2.96
CA ARG A 132 1.04 -6.25 3.86
C ARG A 132 2.44 -6.17 3.26
N TRP A 133 3.42 -5.99 4.11
CA TRP A 133 4.82 -6.09 3.75
C TRP A 133 5.37 -7.46 4.15
N PHE A 134 6.22 -8.05 3.29
CA PHE A 134 6.96 -9.29 3.55
C PHE A 134 8.45 -9.07 3.29
N GLY A 135 9.30 -9.67 4.11
CA GLY A 135 10.74 -9.70 3.86
C GLY A 135 11.09 -10.52 2.60
N HIS A 136 12.26 -10.25 2.01
CA HIS A 136 12.70 -10.91 0.77
C HIS A 136 12.73 -12.44 0.82
N ASP A 137 13.04 -13.00 1.99
CA ASP A 137 13.18 -14.45 2.18
C ASP A 137 11.85 -15.12 2.59
N VAL A 138 10.79 -14.33 2.74
CA VAL A 138 9.46 -14.83 3.10
C VAL A 138 8.65 -15.06 1.83
N ALA A 139 8.03 -16.23 1.73
CA ALA A 139 7.15 -16.52 0.61
C ALA A 139 5.93 -15.58 0.59
N VAL A 140 5.65 -14.99 -0.55
CA VAL A 140 4.44 -14.20 -0.75
C VAL A 140 3.25 -15.16 -0.90
N PRO A 141 2.10 -14.91 -0.26
CA PRO A 141 0.92 -15.77 -0.35
C PRO A 141 0.43 -15.97 -1.78
N ASP A 142 -0.20 -17.10 -2.05
CA ASP A 142 -0.93 -17.29 -3.29
C ASP A 142 -2.13 -16.33 -3.38
N GLY A 143 -2.46 -15.91 -4.61
CA GLY A 143 -3.64 -15.08 -4.85
C GLY A 143 -3.45 -13.59 -4.56
N VAL A 144 -2.21 -13.12 -4.35
CA VAL A 144 -1.96 -11.67 -4.31
C VAL A 144 -2.39 -11.02 -5.62
N VAL A 145 -3.03 -9.87 -5.50
CA VAL A 145 -3.44 -9.09 -6.68
C VAL A 145 -2.25 -8.35 -7.26
N LEU A 146 -1.34 -7.95 -6.41
CA LEU A 146 -0.15 -7.21 -6.80
C LEU A 146 0.97 -7.42 -5.80
N ASP A 147 2.14 -7.69 -6.33
CA ASP A 147 3.42 -7.72 -5.62
C ASP A 147 4.29 -6.59 -6.15
N SER A 148 4.75 -5.74 -5.25
CA SER A 148 5.66 -4.65 -5.58
C SER A 148 6.94 -4.73 -4.75
N GLU A 149 8.07 -4.86 -5.42
CA GLU A 149 9.37 -4.84 -4.77
C GLU A 149 9.65 -3.44 -4.19
N VAL A 150 9.92 -3.39 -2.90
CA VAL A 150 10.29 -2.19 -2.16
C VAL A 150 11.57 -2.44 -1.38
N ALA A 151 12.19 -1.38 -0.83
CA ALA A 151 13.40 -1.53 -0.04
C ALA A 151 13.20 -2.52 1.12
N GLY A 152 14.00 -3.58 1.14
CA GLY A 152 14.01 -4.60 2.19
C GLY A 152 12.98 -5.73 2.05
N GLY A 153 12.12 -5.71 1.02
CA GLY A 153 11.11 -6.75 0.83
C GLY A 153 10.07 -6.43 -0.23
N HIS A 154 8.86 -6.93 -0.03
CA HIS A 154 7.74 -6.79 -0.94
C HIS A 154 6.53 -6.18 -0.23
N GLU A 155 5.93 -5.15 -0.80
CA GLU A 155 4.57 -4.74 -0.45
C GLU A 155 3.59 -5.43 -1.37
N VAL A 156 2.57 -6.05 -0.80
CA VAL A 156 1.57 -6.78 -1.56
C VAL A 156 0.16 -6.30 -1.22
N ILE A 157 -0.70 -6.31 -2.23
CA ILE A 157 -2.15 -6.17 -2.07
C ILE A 157 -2.75 -7.57 -2.17
N LEU A 158 -3.47 -7.97 -1.13
CA LEU A 158 -4.05 -9.30 -1.02
C LEU A 158 -5.46 -9.23 -0.41
N PRO A 159 -6.29 -10.26 -0.60
CA PRO A 159 -7.57 -10.36 0.08
C PRO A 159 -7.39 -10.33 1.61
N VAL A 160 -8.34 -9.72 2.31
CA VAL A 160 -8.29 -9.62 3.80
C VAL A 160 -8.34 -10.98 4.49
N ASP A 161 -8.84 -12.01 3.82
CA ASP A 161 -8.96 -13.40 4.29
C ASP A 161 -7.86 -14.33 3.73
N ALA A 162 -6.83 -13.78 3.08
CA ALA A 162 -5.73 -14.57 2.54
C ALA A 162 -4.95 -15.30 3.65
N GLU A 163 -4.62 -16.58 3.40
CA GLU A 163 -3.75 -17.34 4.30
C GLU A 163 -2.32 -16.78 4.24
N ILE A 164 -1.80 -16.38 5.40
CA ILE A 164 -0.43 -15.91 5.53
C ILE A 164 0.49 -17.10 5.77
N PRO A 165 1.61 -17.24 5.01
CA PRO A 165 2.56 -18.34 5.19
C PRO A 165 3.07 -18.45 6.63
N GLY A 166 3.24 -19.69 7.11
CA GLY A 166 3.62 -19.94 8.50
C GLY A 166 5.06 -19.55 8.86
N ASP A 167 5.90 -19.27 7.87
CA ASP A 167 7.25 -18.74 7.98
C ASP A 167 7.30 -17.19 7.98
N ALA A 168 6.17 -16.55 7.75
CA ALA A 168 6.03 -15.10 7.82
C ALA A 168 5.85 -14.62 9.28
N ASP A 169 6.91 -14.68 10.06
CA ASP A 169 6.89 -14.20 11.45
C ASP A 169 6.33 -12.78 11.53
N PRO A 170 5.26 -12.53 12.33
CA PRO A 170 4.69 -11.20 12.44
C PRO A 170 5.63 -10.26 13.19
N VAL A 171 5.84 -9.07 12.63
CA VAL A 171 6.60 -7.97 13.23
C VAL A 171 5.77 -6.70 13.23
N GLY A 172 6.11 -5.74 14.08
CA GLY A 172 5.35 -4.51 14.18
C GLY A 172 5.81 -3.43 13.19
N VAL A 173 4.94 -2.46 12.93
CA VAL A 173 5.20 -1.35 11.98
C VAL A 173 6.38 -0.46 12.40
N LEU A 174 6.74 -0.45 13.68
CA LEU A 174 7.89 0.32 14.15
C LEU A 174 9.20 -0.21 13.53
N ALA A 175 9.33 -1.54 13.38
CA ALA A 175 10.50 -2.13 12.74
C ALA A 175 10.59 -1.73 11.26
N LEU A 176 9.46 -1.68 10.55
CA LEU A 176 9.38 -1.24 9.15
C LEU A 176 9.80 0.23 8.99
N SER A 177 9.34 1.12 9.86
CA SER A 177 9.71 2.54 9.80
C SER A 177 11.20 2.80 9.99
N LEU A 178 11.89 1.93 10.71
CA LEU A 178 13.35 2.04 10.95
C LEU A 178 14.20 1.54 9.76
N ILE A 179 13.64 0.73 8.87
CA ILE A 179 14.35 0.29 7.66
C ILE A 179 14.39 1.40 6.60
N HIS A 180 13.40 2.26 6.57
CA HIS A 180 13.30 3.36 5.60
C HIS A 180 14.11 4.62 5.96
N ILE A 181 14.85 4.58 7.07
CA ILE A 181 15.80 5.62 7.46
C ILE A 181 17.20 5.29 6.94
#